data_59110e564ae2c0db62b7b4da34e973ab
#
_entry.id   59110e564ae2c0db62b7b4da34e973ab
#
_cell.length_a   1.000
_cell.length_b   1.000
_cell.length_c   1.000
_cell.angle_alpha   90.00
_cell.angle_beta   90.00
_cell.angle_gamma   90.00
#
_symmetry.space_group_name_H-M   'P 1'
#
loop_
_entity.id
_entity.type
_entity.pdbx_description
1 polymer ?
#
loop_
_entity_poly.entity_id
_entity_poly.type
_entity_poly.pdbx_seq_one_letter_code
_entity_poly.pdbx_strand_id
1 'polypeptide(L)'
;HIKRNDNSMTTVADIETIDQYVKPIILDDFIQKTENKYPKIYEIFDYYITNGYKIYSEIGSFIPDLLISGTIDILILREDKFIIGDWKTNRGGLKFESGYYKKDKRQNPHQTTDVWVSTNNKLLPPVAHLADCNGAIYNLQLSMYAFMVEYILGLPCAGLWLCHIDSDFVLNEYGMPKRFPDGLYHLKKNPKEIVTVHKMKYLRTEIINILEDRRKNIAGWPPSRQAMGQ
;
A
#
# COMPACT_ATOMS: atom_id res chain seq x y z
N HIS A 1 10.71 -4.72 -13.06
CA HIS A 1 11.09 -5.95 -13.75
C HIS A 1 12.58 -6.00 -13.91
N ILE A 2 13.28 -6.75 -13.06
CA ILE A 2 14.69 -7.02 -13.24
C ILE A 2 14.77 -8.22 -14.20
N LYS A 3 15.06 -7.95 -15.48
CA LYS A 3 15.30 -8.99 -16.47
C LYS A 3 16.80 -9.16 -16.67
N ARG A 4 17.29 -10.38 -16.65
CA ARG A 4 18.60 -10.70 -17.22
C ARG A 4 18.53 -10.66 -18.75
N ASN A 5 19.67 -10.39 -19.42
CA ASN A 5 19.78 -10.42 -20.87
C ASN A 5 19.47 -11.79 -21.51
N ASP A 6 19.32 -12.84 -20.70
CA ASP A 6 18.97 -14.21 -21.10
C ASP A 6 17.47 -14.53 -20.96
N ASN A 7 16.61 -13.52 -20.75
CA ASN A 7 15.17 -13.68 -20.46
C ASN A 7 14.85 -14.43 -19.15
N SER A 8 15.81 -14.78 -18.30
CA SER A 8 15.53 -15.30 -16.98
C SER A 8 15.16 -14.15 -16.04
N MET A 9 14.13 -14.35 -15.21
CA MET A 9 13.83 -13.43 -14.13
C MET A 9 14.93 -13.56 -13.07
N THR A 10 15.59 -12.44 -12.77
CA THR A 10 16.58 -12.42 -11.70
C THR A 10 15.87 -12.16 -10.39
N THR A 11 16.01 -13.06 -9.44
CA THR A 11 15.78 -12.78 -8.04
C THR A 11 16.89 -11.83 -7.60
N VAL A 12 16.55 -10.63 -7.14
CA VAL A 12 17.53 -9.73 -6.52
C VAL A 12 17.93 -10.38 -5.21
N ALA A 13 19.15 -10.90 -5.16
CA ALA A 13 19.62 -11.66 -4.00
C ALA A 13 20.27 -10.78 -2.91
N ASP A 14 20.55 -9.51 -3.21
CA ASP A 14 21.20 -8.58 -2.30
C ASP A 14 20.87 -7.11 -2.62
N ILE A 15 21.17 -6.23 -1.66
CA ILE A 15 20.90 -4.79 -1.74
C ILE A 15 21.76 -4.11 -2.81
N GLU A 16 22.98 -4.56 -3.04
CA GLU A 16 23.90 -3.99 -4.03
C GLU A 16 23.36 -4.16 -5.44
N THR A 17 22.64 -5.25 -5.67
CA THR A 17 22.02 -5.57 -6.97
C THR A 17 20.84 -4.65 -7.28
N ILE A 18 20.10 -4.16 -6.28
CA ILE A 18 18.96 -3.24 -6.51
C ILE A 18 19.44 -1.95 -7.17
N ASP A 19 20.52 -1.35 -6.68
CA ASP A 19 21.06 -0.08 -7.19
C ASP A 19 21.53 -0.14 -8.66
N GLN A 20 21.83 -1.33 -9.16
CA GLN A 20 22.19 -1.53 -10.57
C GLN A 20 21.00 -1.37 -11.53
N TYR A 21 19.77 -1.60 -11.03
CA TYR A 21 18.56 -1.63 -11.85
C TYR A 21 17.59 -0.50 -11.54
N VAL A 22 17.58 -0.03 -10.28
CA VAL A 22 16.67 1.02 -9.81
C VAL A 22 17.46 2.03 -9.00
N LYS A 23 17.34 3.30 -9.37
CA LYS A 23 17.99 4.39 -8.62
C LYS A 23 17.14 4.76 -7.40
N PRO A 24 17.76 4.95 -6.23
CA PRO A 24 17.05 5.48 -5.07
C PRO A 24 16.57 6.90 -5.31
N ILE A 25 15.53 7.29 -4.59
CA ILE A 25 15.00 8.65 -4.62
C ILE A 25 16.06 9.61 -4.06
N ILE A 26 16.33 10.68 -4.78
CA ILE A 26 17.18 11.81 -4.37
C ILE A 26 16.24 12.94 -3.95
N LEU A 27 16.41 13.47 -2.73
CA LEU A 27 15.50 14.50 -2.19
C LEU A 27 15.45 15.78 -3.01
N ASP A 28 16.59 16.27 -3.49
CA ASP A 28 16.65 17.49 -4.31
C ASP A 28 15.88 17.32 -5.62
N ASP A 29 15.99 16.14 -6.25
CA ASP A 29 15.23 15.80 -7.45
C ASP A 29 13.73 15.73 -7.15
N PHE A 30 13.34 15.18 -5.98
CA PHE A 30 11.95 15.12 -5.56
C PHE A 30 11.36 16.51 -5.38
N ILE A 31 12.04 17.41 -4.65
CA ILE A 31 11.62 18.81 -4.45
C ILE A 31 11.45 19.50 -5.79
N GLN A 32 12.45 19.40 -6.67
CA GLN A 32 12.43 20.05 -7.97
C GLN A 32 11.27 19.57 -8.84
N LYS A 33 11.07 18.25 -8.94
CA LYS A 33 10.01 17.65 -9.76
C LYS A 33 8.61 17.92 -9.23
N THR A 34 8.45 18.05 -7.92
CA THR A 34 7.15 18.30 -7.28
C THR A 34 6.88 19.78 -7.02
N GLU A 35 7.82 20.68 -7.37
CA GLU A 35 7.71 22.12 -7.09
C GLU A 35 7.41 22.39 -5.61
N ASN A 36 7.92 21.55 -4.72
CA ASN A 36 7.69 21.60 -3.28
C ASN A 36 6.20 21.58 -2.87
N LYS A 37 5.35 20.91 -3.63
CA LYS A 37 3.91 20.82 -3.36
C LYS A 37 3.56 19.84 -2.25
N TYR A 38 4.49 18.96 -1.85
CA TYR A 38 4.26 17.87 -0.91
C TYR A 38 5.24 17.89 0.28
N PRO A 39 5.20 18.94 1.13
CA PRO A 39 6.16 19.12 2.21
C PRO A 39 6.14 17.98 3.24
N LYS A 40 4.96 17.40 3.56
CA LYS A 40 4.89 16.27 4.50
C LYS A 40 5.50 14.99 3.95
N ILE A 41 5.37 14.74 2.65
CA ILE A 41 6.02 13.59 1.99
C ILE A 41 7.54 13.81 2.00
N TYR A 42 7.98 15.04 1.73
CA TYR A 42 9.39 15.40 1.85
C TYR A 42 9.93 15.11 3.26
N GLU A 43 9.25 15.54 4.32
CA GLU A 43 9.64 15.29 5.71
C GLU A 43 9.79 13.78 6.02
N ILE A 44 8.89 12.95 5.48
CA ILE A 44 8.96 11.49 5.63
C ILE A 44 10.21 10.94 4.94
N PHE A 45 10.48 11.35 3.73
CA PHE A 45 11.64 10.88 2.95
C PHE A 45 12.95 11.35 3.56
N ASP A 46 13.02 12.63 3.95
CA ASP A 46 14.18 13.22 4.62
C ASP A 46 14.53 12.46 5.90
N TYR A 47 13.52 12.17 6.73
CA TYR A 47 13.71 11.38 7.94
C TYR A 47 14.40 10.04 7.66
N TYR A 48 13.92 9.28 6.67
CA TYR A 48 14.51 7.97 6.38
C TYR A 48 15.89 8.07 5.75
N ILE A 49 16.10 8.99 4.80
CA ILE A 49 17.39 9.17 4.13
C ILE A 49 18.45 9.63 5.13
N THR A 50 18.13 10.59 6.00
CA THR A 50 19.03 11.05 7.08
C THR A 50 19.39 9.93 8.06
N ASN A 51 18.49 8.94 8.25
CA ASN A 51 18.74 7.76 9.08
C ASN A 51 19.39 6.58 8.32
N GLY A 52 19.98 6.84 7.14
CA GLY A 52 20.77 5.87 6.39
C GLY A 52 19.97 4.86 5.59
N TYR A 53 18.68 5.14 5.33
CA TYR A 53 17.88 4.32 4.42
C TYR A 53 17.96 4.83 2.98
N LYS A 54 17.88 3.93 2.02
CA LYS A 54 17.60 4.23 0.62
C LYS A 54 16.10 4.04 0.37
N ILE A 55 15.51 4.91 -0.44
CA ILE A 55 14.08 4.85 -0.78
C ILE A 55 13.96 4.57 -2.27
N TYR A 56 13.17 3.57 -2.61
CA TYR A 56 12.87 3.19 -3.99
C TYR A 56 11.36 3.27 -4.21
N SER A 57 10.94 3.68 -5.39
CA SER A 57 9.53 3.72 -5.79
C SER A 57 9.24 2.77 -6.93
N GLU A 58 7.99 2.28 -6.98
CA GLU A 58 7.45 1.46 -8.08
C GLU A 58 8.29 0.19 -8.33
N ILE A 59 8.64 -0.53 -7.26
CA ILE A 59 9.45 -1.75 -7.35
C ILE A 59 8.58 -2.93 -7.73
N GLY A 60 8.76 -3.42 -8.97
CA GLY A 60 8.18 -4.68 -9.41
C GLY A 60 8.82 -5.87 -8.70
N SER A 61 8.02 -6.70 -8.06
CA SER A 61 8.45 -7.93 -7.38
C SER A 61 7.72 -9.14 -7.93
N PHE A 62 8.43 -10.28 -7.99
CA PHE A 62 7.87 -11.53 -8.49
C PHE A 62 8.56 -12.72 -7.81
N ILE A 63 7.77 -13.66 -7.31
CA ILE A 63 8.25 -14.95 -6.79
C ILE A 63 7.71 -16.05 -7.69
N PRO A 64 8.55 -16.63 -8.59
CA PRO A 64 8.12 -17.65 -9.54
C PRO A 64 7.52 -18.87 -8.87
N ASP A 65 8.17 -19.38 -7.83
CA ASP A 65 7.76 -20.60 -7.10
C ASP A 65 6.38 -20.48 -6.42
N LEU A 66 5.95 -19.25 -6.14
CA LEU A 66 4.67 -18.94 -5.52
C LEU A 66 3.67 -18.36 -6.52
N LEU A 67 4.08 -18.09 -7.76
CA LEU A 67 3.28 -17.43 -8.80
C LEU A 67 2.60 -16.15 -8.31
N ILE A 68 3.32 -15.35 -7.51
CA ILE A 68 2.86 -14.05 -7.03
C ILE A 68 3.74 -12.94 -7.58
N SER A 69 3.09 -11.86 -7.96
CA SER A 69 3.76 -10.65 -8.42
C SER A 69 3.03 -9.41 -7.92
N GLY A 70 3.72 -8.29 -7.87
CA GLY A 70 3.14 -7.01 -7.54
C GLY A 70 4.13 -5.87 -7.70
N THR A 71 3.63 -4.66 -7.62
CA THR A 71 4.43 -3.44 -7.60
C THR A 71 4.34 -2.81 -6.23
N ILE A 72 5.49 -2.60 -5.61
CA ILE A 72 5.64 -1.96 -4.30
C ILE A 72 5.78 -0.46 -4.54
N ASP A 73 4.85 0.35 -4.05
CA ASP A 73 4.89 1.79 -4.26
C ASP A 73 6.15 2.40 -3.67
N ILE A 74 6.47 2.05 -2.41
CA ILE A 74 7.64 2.55 -1.68
C ILE A 74 8.32 1.41 -0.93
N LEU A 75 9.57 1.17 -1.27
CA LEU A 75 10.49 0.32 -0.51
C LEU A 75 11.56 1.19 0.15
N ILE A 76 11.62 1.17 1.48
CA ILE A 76 12.60 1.87 2.30
C ILE A 76 13.55 0.83 2.85
N LEU A 77 14.79 0.86 2.40
CA LEU A 77 15.75 -0.22 2.58
C LEU A 77 17.02 0.25 3.29
N ARG A 78 17.45 -0.55 4.23
CA ARG A 78 18.76 -0.45 4.89
C ARG A 78 19.40 -1.84 4.89
N GLU A 79 20.71 -1.91 5.14
CA GLU A 79 21.48 -3.17 5.09
C GLU A 79 20.91 -4.30 5.97
N ASP A 80 20.27 -3.96 7.09
CA ASP A 80 19.79 -4.91 8.11
C ASP A 80 18.28 -5.12 8.12
N LYS A 81 17.49 -4.31 7.38
CA LYS A 81 16.02 -4.33 7.42
C LYS A 81 15.38 -3.47 6.35
N PHE A 82 14.08 -3.66 6.18
CA PHE A 82 13.28 -2.84 5.26
C PHE A 82 11.95 -2.40 5.87
N ILE A 83 11.34 -1.41 5.22
CA ILE A 83 9.99 -0.90 5.51
C ILE A 83 9.25 -0.82 4.17
N ILE A 84 7.97 -1.16 4.17
CA ILE A 84 7.09 -0.99 3.01
C ILE A 84 6.12 0.17 3.26
N GLY A 85 6.02 1.07 2.31
CA GLY A 85 5.02 2.11 2.24
C GLY A 85 4.14 1.97 1.01
N ASP A 86 2.90 2.45 1.11
CA ASP A 86 1.96 2.44 0.00
C ASP A 86 1.08 3.69 0.05
N TRP A 87 0.79 4.26 -1.13
CA TRP A 87 0.00 5.46 -1.28
C TRP A 87 -1.48 5.13 -1.50
N LYS A 88 -2.35 5.82 -0.80
CA LYS A 88 -3.79 5.70 -1.00
C LYS A 88 -4.43 7.08 -1.16
N THR A 89 -5.26 7.20 -2.19
CA THR A 89 -5.94 8.46 -2.54
C THR A 89 -7.47 8.31 -2.54
N ASN A 90 -7.99 7.24 -1.92
CA ASN A 90 -9.41 6.98 -1.89
C ASN A 90 -10.15 8.01 -1.03
N ARG A 91 -11.26 8.53 -1.54
CA ARG A 91 -12.14 9.45 -0.80
C ARG A 91 -12.75 8.79 0.43
N GLY A 92 -12.89 9.59 1.50
CA GLY A 92 -13.47 9.12 2.75
C GLY A 92 -12.48 8.42 3.67
N GLY A 93 -11.19 8.42 3.31
CA GLY A 93 -10.12 7.90 4.15
C GLY A 93 -10.08 6.39 4.30
N LEU A 94 -9.24 5.93 5.21
CA LEU A 94 -9.13 4.53 5.57
C LEU A 94 -10.17 4.16 6.63
N LYS A 95 -10.83 3.03 6.43
CA LYS A 95 -11.78 2.44 7.36
C LYS A 95 -11.28 1.08 7.79
N PHE A 96 -11.30 0.83 9.10
CA PHE A 96 -10.89 -0.44 9.71
C PHE A 96 -12.09 -1.26 10.19
N GLU A 97 -13.30 -0.78 9.88
CA GLU A 97 -14.57 -1.44 10.13
C GLU A 97 -15.35 -1.57 8.83
N SER A 98 -16.07 -2.68 8.70
CA SER A 98 -17.00 -2.90 7.60
C SER A 98 -18.23 -2.02 7.74
N GLY A 99 -18.62 -1.33 6.68
CA GLY A 99 -19.77 -0.43 6.69
C GLY A 99 -19.80 0.56 5.56
N TYR A 100 -20.70 1.52 5.68
CA TYR A 100 -20.86 2.60 4.71
C TYR A 100 -21.43 3.87 5.34
N TYR A 101 -21.18 5.01 4.72
CA TYR A 101 -21.85 6.25 5.09
C TYR A 101 -23.25 6.32 4.48
N LYS A 102 -24.25 6.71 5.27
CA LYS A 102 -25.61 6.99 4.76
C LYS A 102 -25.56 8.10 3.73
N LYS A 103 -26.51 8.04 2.77
CA LYS A 103 -26.72 9.09 1.78
C LYS A 103 -28.02 9.85 2.08
N ASP A 104 -27.96 11.16 2.05
CA ASP A 104 -29.16 12.00 2.01
C ASP A 104 -29.72 11.96 0.58
N LYS A 105 -30.89 11.32 0.44
CA LYS A 105 -31.57 11.13 -0.83
C LYS A 105 -32.52 12.29 -1.19
N ARG A 106 -32.72 13.26 -0.27
CA ARG A 106 -33.55 14.45 -0.51
C ARG A 106 -32.89 15.44 -1.46
N GLN A 107 -31.56 15.38 -1.56
CA GLN A 107 -30.77 16.24 -2.44
C GLN A 107 -30.51 15.54 -3.80
N ASN A 108 -30.41 16.32 -4.85
CA ASN A 108 -29.99 15.85 -6.18
C ASN A 108 -28.77 16.66 -6.64
N PRO A 109 -27.58 16.06 -6.81
CA PRO A 109 -27.27 14.64 -6.55
C PRO A 109 -27.28 14.30 -5.05
N HIS A 110 -27.55 13.02 -4.74
CA HIS A 110 -27.51 12.54 -3.35
C HIS A 110 -26.19 12.87 -2.68
N GLN A 111 -26.26 13.41 -1.47
CA GLN A 111 -25.06 13.76 -0.67
C GLN A 111 -24.72 12.65 0.34
N THR A 112 -23.43 12.44 0.58
CA THR A 112 -22.96 11.57 1.66
C THR A 112 -23.10 12.32 3.00
N THR A 113 -23.65 11.65 4.03
CA THR A 113 -23.75 12.17 5.39
C THR A 113 -22.56 11.70 6.22
N ASP A 114 -22.39 12.25 7.43
CA ASP A 114 -21.40 11.82 8.44
C ASP A 114 -21.84 10.57 9.22
N VAL A 115 -23.04 10.04 8.96
CA VAL A 115 -23.59 8.87 9.66
C VAL A 115 -23.01 7.58 9.09
N TRP A 116 -22.15 6.92 9.86
CA TRP A 116 -21.61 5.59 9.53
C TRP A 116 -22.56 4.47 9.95
N VAL A 117 -22.72 3.48 9.10
CA VAL A 117 -23.49 2.25 9.38
C VAL A 117 -22.54 1.05 9.30
N SER A 118 -22.25 0.44 10.43
CA SER A 118 -21.47 -0.79 10.49
C SER A 118 -22.29 -1.99 10.00
N THR A 119 -21.66 -2.86 9.20
CA THR A 119 -22.30 -4.06 8.63
C THR A 119 -21.75 -5.38 9.20
N ASN A 120 -20.68 -5.34 9.98
CA ASN A 120 -19.98 -6.51 10.51
C ASN A 120 -19.54 -7.55 9.46
N ASN A 121 -19.47 -7.17 8.19
CA ASN A 121 -19.01 -8.08 7.14
C ASN A 121 -17.55 -8.48 7.36
N LYS A 122 -17.23 -9.72 6.98
CA LYS A 122 -15.89 -10.31 7.12
C LYS A 122 -15.36 -10.70 5.76
N LEU A 123 -14.02 -10.74 5.64
CA LEU A 123 -13.37 -11.32 4.48
C LEU A 123 -13.66 -12.83 4.39
N LEU A 124 -13.36 -13.41 3.25
CA LEU A 124 -13.52 -14.85 3.03
C LEU A 124 -12.37 -15.65 3.70
N PRO A 125 -12.56 -16.93 4.01
CA PRO A 125 -11.46 -17.81 4.40
C PRO A 125 -10.31 -17.75 3.40
N PRO A 126 -9.05 -17.88 3.87
CA PRO A 126 -8.61 -18.23 5.23
C PRO A 126 -8.49 -17.05 6.21
N VAL A 127 -8.91 -15.84 5.84
CA VAL A 127 -8.76 -14.61 6.63
C VAL A 127 -10.11 -14.05 7.13
N ALA A 128 -11.10 -14.91 7.32
CA ALA A 128 -12.47 -14.56 7.73
C ALA A 128 -12.60 -13.89 9.11
N HIS A 129 -11.54 -13.84 9.90
CA HIS A 129 -11.50 -13.06 11.15
C HIS A 129 -11.31 -11.55 10.91
N LEU A 130 -10.81 -11.15 9.74
CA LEU A 130 -10.62 -9.74 9.38
C LEU A 130 -11.93 -9.13 8.88
N ALA A 131 -12.12 -7.84 9.15
CA ALA A 131 -13.26 -7.08 8.64
C ALA A 131 -13.15 -6.88 7.11
N ASP A 132 -14.29 -6.96 6.40
CA ASP A 132 -14.34 -6.59 4.98
C ASP A 132 -14.39 -5.08 4.84
N CYS A 133 -13.21 -4.48 4.82
CA CYS A 133 -13.00 -3.03 4.71
C CYS A 133 -11.69 -2.72 3.99
N ASN A 134 -11.57 -1.48 3.48
CA ASN A 134 -10.39 -1.07 2.74
C ASN A 134 -9.10 -1.12 3.58
N GLY A 135 -9.16 -0.79 4.87
CA GLY A 135 -8.00 -0.84 5.76
C GLY A 135 -7.45 -2.25 5.94
N ALA A 136 -8.32 -3.26 6.07
CA ALA A 136 -7.89 -4.67 6.14
C ALA A 136 -7.31 -5.17 4.81
N ILE A 137 -7.95 -4.83 3.68
CA ILE A 137 -7.49 -5.22 2.34
C ILE A 137 -6.12 -4.62 2.04
N TYR A 138 -5.92 -3.33 2.32
CA TYR A 138 -4.64 -2.67 2.11
C TYR A 138 -3.55 -3.20 3.06
N ASN A 139 -3.92 -3.56 4.30
CA ASN A 139 -2.98 -4.18 5.23
C ASN A 139 -2.52 -5.57 4.73
N LEU A 140 -3.42 -6.37 4.17
CA LEU A 140 -3.05 -7.64 3.53
C LEU A 140 -2.14 -7.41 2.30
N GLN A 141 -2.44 -6.39 1.47
CA GLN A 141 -1.59 -6.03 0.33
C GLN A 141 -0.16 -5.69 0.77
N LEU A 142 -0.01 -4.78 1.75
CA LEU A 142 1.30 -4.42 2.31
C LEU A 142 2.02 -5.62 2.92
N SER A 143 1.28 -6.47 3.63
CA SER A 143 1.85 -7.68 4.24
C SER A 143 2.31 -8.69 3.20
N MET A 144 1.62 -8.80 2.07
CA MET A 144 2.07 -9.62 0.94
C MET A 144 3.38 -9.07 0.35
N TYR A 145 3.48 -7.76 0.16
CA TYR A 145 4.72 -7.14 -0.32
C TYR A 145 5.87 -7.34 0.67
N ALA A 146 5.62 -7.19 1.97
CA ALA A 146 6.63 -7.47 2.99
C ALA A 146 7.09 -8.93 2.94
N PHE A 147 6.16 -9.88 2.81
CA PHE A 147 6.49 -11.29 2.65
C PHE A 147 7.36 -11.54 1.41
N MET A 148 7.04 -10.89 0.27
CA MET A 148 7.82 -11.01 -0.95
C MET A 148 9.25 -10.47 -0.77
N VAL A 149 9.43 -9.33 -0.11
CA VAL A 149 10.74 -8.75 0.15
C VAL A 149 11.53 -9.60 1.14
N GLU A 150 10.91 -10.09 2.24
CA GLU A 150 11.55 -11.06 3.16
C GLU A 150 12.03 -12.31 2.41
N TYR A 151 11.19 -12.85 1.53
CA TYR A 151 11.52 -14.06 0.76
C TYR A 151 12.68 -13.81 -0.21
N ILE A 152 12.74 -12.65 -0.86
CA ILE A 152 13.73 -12.33 -1.88
C ILE A 152 15.06 -11.91 -1.25
N LEU A 153 15.04 -11.03 -0.23
CA LEU A 153 16.24 -10.42 0.32
C LEU A 153 16.73 -11.10 1.62
N GLY A 154 15.90 -11.92 2.26
CA GLY A 154 16.24 -12.51 3.57
C GLY A 154 16.31 -11.50 4.71
N LEU A 155 15.80 -10.29 4.54
CA LEU A 155 15.82 -9.21 5.52
C LEU A 155 14.53 -9.14 6.32
N PRO A 156 14.57 -8.76 7.62
CA PRO A 156 13.37 -8.59 8.41
C PRO A 156 12.61 -7.31 8.04
N CYS A 157 11.27 -7.41 8.02
CA CYS A 157 10.38 -6.25 7.89
C CYS A 157 10.37 -5.45 9.21
N ALA A 158 10.83 -4.22 9.18
CA ALA A 158 10.85 -3.31 10.33
C ALA A 158 9.56 -2.48 10.48
N GLY A 159 8.71 -2.45 9.47
CA GLY A 159 7.46 -1.72 9.54
C GLY A 159 6.69 -1.66 8.22
N LEU A 160 5.40 -1.40 8.36
CA LEU A 160 4.48 -1.16 7.25
C LEU A 160 3.73 0.13 7.51
N TRP A 161 3.50 0.93 6.46
CA TRP A 161 2.65 2.10 6.59
C TRP A 161 1.84 2.37 5.32
N LEU A 162 0.64 2.90 5.53
CA LEU A 162 -0.20 3.48 4.49
C LEU A 162 -0.14 4.99 4.60
N CYS A 163 0.20 5.65 3.53
CA CYS A 163 0.14 7.10 3.43
C CYS A 163 -1.12 7.49 2.65
N HIS A 164 -2.13 7.92 3.37
CA HIS A 164 -3.36 8.41 2.76
C HIS A 164 -3.20 9.88 2.43
N ILE A 165 -3.28 10.19 1.13
CA ILE A 165 -3.25 11.54 0.58
C ILE A 165 -4.68 11.89 0.21
N ASP A 166 -5.30 12.77 0.96
CA ASP A 166 -6.66 13.23 0.70
C ASP A 166 -6.66 14.54 -0.08
N SER A 167 -7.71 14.76 -0.82
CA SER A 167 -7.94 15.98 -1.56
C SER A 167 -8.77 16.96 -0.72
N ASP A 168 -8.34 18.21 -0.66
CA ASP A 168 -9.06 19.26 0.09
C ASP A 168 -10.28 19.72 -0.70
N PHE A 169 -11.34 18.91 -0.62
CA PHE A 169 -12.59 19.13 -1.32
C PHE A 169 -13.44 20.23 -0.67
N VAL A 170 -14.32 20.85 -1.48
CA VAL A 170 -15.47 21.60 -0.97
C VAL A 170 -16.38 20.63 -0.23
N LEU A 171 -16.77 21.00 1.01
CA LEU A 171 -17.60 20.14 1.86
C LEU A 171 -19.10 20.49 1.73
N ASN A 172 -19.92 19.49 1.97
CA ASN A 172 -21.38 19.64 2.13
C ASN A 172 -21.72 20.01 3.60
N GLU A 173 -23.01 20.14 3.92
CA GLU A 173 -23.52 20.47 5.24
C GLU A 173 -23.18 19.43 6.33
N TYR A 174 -22.82 18.20 5.93
CA TYR A 174 -22.41 17.10 6.81
C TYR A 174 -20.88 17.01 7.00
N GLY A 175 -20.13 18.01 6.50
CA GLY A 175 -18.66 17.97 6.55
C GLY A 175 -18.00 16.93 5.62
N MET A 176 -18.78 16.34 4.69
CA MET A 176 -18.32 15.35 3.72
C MET A 176 -18.05 16.02 2.38
N PRO A 177 -17.20 15.44 1.49
CA PRO A 177 -17.00 15.97 0.15
C PRO A 177 -18.33 16.18 -0.59
N LYS A 178 -18.55 17.41 -1.06
CA LYS A 178 -19.78 17.79 -1.75
C LYS A 178 -19.80 17.25 -3.16
N ARG A 179 -20.87 16.53 -3.51
CA ARG A 179 -21.16 16.15 -4.89
C ARG A 179 -21.95 17.25 -5.57
N PHE A 180 -21.43 17.78 -6.68
CA PHE A 180 -22.05 18.86 -7.44
C PHE A 180 -23.01 18.35 -8.51
N PRO A 181 -23.86 19.21 -9.11
CA PRO A 181 -24.83 18.81 -10.15
C PRO A 181 -24.20 18.15 -11.39
N ASP A 182 -22.94 18.47 -11.70
CA ASP A 182 -22.14 17.82 -12.75
C ASP A 182 -21.71 16.38 -12.39
N GLY A 183 -22.06 15.90 -11.19
CA GLY A 183 -21.70 14.61 -10.66
C GLY A 183 -20.29 14.51 -10.10
N LEU A 184 -19.51 15.60 -10.13
CA LEU A 184 -18.10 15.65 -9.70
C LEU A 184 -17.97 16.17 -8.27
N TYR A 185 -16.74 16.08 -7.77
CA TYR A 185 -16.30 16.67 -6.50
C TYR A 185 -15.22 17.72 -6.83
N HIS A 186 -15.38 18.94 -6.32
CA HIS A 186 -14.48 20.03 -6.61
C HIS A 186 -13.56 20.32 -5.44
N LEU A 187 -12.29 20.64 -5.74
CA LEU A 187 -11.33 21.10 -4.76
C LEU A 187 -11.67 22.51 -4.28
N LYS A 188 -11.26 22.86 -3.08
CA LYS A 188 -11.25 24.24 -2.61
C LYS A 188 -10.36 25.11 -3.51
N LYS A 189 -10.60 26.42 -3.50
CA LYS A 189 -9.82 27.37 -4.33
C LYS A 189 -8.32 27.30 -4.07
N ASN A 190 -7.90 27.07 -2.82
CA ASN A 190 -6.51 26.91 -2.40
C ASN A 190 -6.41 25.59 -1.62
N PRO A 191 -6.33 24.44 -2.31
CA PRO A 191 -6.32 23.15 -1.63
C PRO A 191 -5.03 22.96 -0.85
N LYS A 192 -5.16 22.41 0.37
CA LYS A 192 -4.02 22.07 1.23
C LYS A 192 -3.64 20.61 1.02
N GLU A 193 -2.36 20.30 1.24
CA GLU A 193 -1.92 18.91 1.36
C GLU A 193 -2.52 18.32 2.64
N ILE A 194 -3.26 17.20 2.50
CA ILE A 194 -3.80 16.44 3.61
C ILE A 194 -3.19 15.04 3.54
N VAL A 195 -2.18 14.80 4.36
CA VAL A 195 -1.46 13.53 4.43
C VAL A 195 -1.62 12.93 5.82
N THR A 196 -2.06 11.67 5.85
CA THR A 196 -2.18 10.88 7.09
C THR A 196 -1.42 9.58 6.94
N VAL A 197 -0.46 9.34 7.84
CA VAL A 197 0.31 8.09 7.85
C VAL A 197 -0.27 7.13 8.89
N HIS A 198 -0.66 5.94 8.44
CA HIS A 198 -1.16 4.86 9.28
C HIS A 198 -0.09 3.77 9.40
N LYS A 199 0.39 3.52 10.60
CA LYS A 199 1.25 2.35 10.89
C LYS A 199 0.39 1.09 10.83
N MET A 200 0.84 0.11 10.04
CA MET A 200 0.11 -1.12 9.82
C MET A 200 0.82 -2.30 10.50
N LYS A 201 0.03 -3.29 10.92
CA LYS A 201 0.56 -4.52 11.48
C LYS A 201 0.99 -5.46 10.35
N TYR A 202 2.15 -6.10 10.47
CA TYR A 202 2.54 -7.14 9.53
C TYR A 202 1.72 -8.43 9.80
N LEU A 203 0.85 -8.78 8.85
CA LEU A 203 -0.05 -9.94 8.90
C LEU A 203 0.60 -11.16 8.25
N ARG A 204 1.82 -11.51 8.71
CA ARG A 204 2.62 -12.59 8.11
C ARG A 204 1.91 -13.94 8.13
N THR A 205 1.26 -14.28 9.24
CA THR A 205 0.51 -15.54 9.38
C THR A 205 -0.65 -15.60 8.40
N GLU A 206 -1.40 -14.52 8.25
CA GLU A 206 -2.51 -14.41 7.32
C GLU A 206 -2.04 -14.58 5.87
N ILE A 207 -0.87 -14.02 5.51
CA ILE A 207 -0.29 -14.20 4.19
C ILE A 207 0.10 -15.66 3.95
N ILE A 208 0.74 -16.32 4.90
CA ILE A 208 1.07 -17.75 4.81
C ILE A 208 -0.21 -18.57 4.60
N ASN A 209 -1.26 -18.32 5.38
CA ASN A 209 -2.54 -19.03 5.24
C ASN A 209 -3.18 -18.83 3.85
N ILE A 210 -3.12 -17.60 3.30
CA ILE A 210 -3.61 -17.30 1.94
C ILE A 210 -2.81 -18.09 0.89
N LEU A 211 -1.48 -18.13 1.01
CA LEU A 211 -0.63 -18.85 0.06
C LEU A 211 -0.81 -20.37 0.15
N GLU A 212 -1.00 -20.91 1.35
CA GLU A 212 -1.32 -22.32 1.53
C GLU A 212 -2.69 -22.70 0.98
N ASP A 213 -3.71 -21.89 1.19
CA ASP A 213 -5.04 -22.09 0.62
C ASP A 213 -4.99 -22.05 -0.91
N ARG A 214 -4.33 -21.04 -1.46
CA ARG A 214 -4.10 -20.95 -2.91
C ARG A 214 -3.40 -22.17 -3.47
N ARG A 215 -2.37 -22.67 -2.78
CA ARG A 215 -1.63 -23.87 -3.20
C ARG A 215 -2.51 -25.10 -3.26
N LYS A 216 -3.41 -25.29 -2.29
CA LYS A 216 -4.36 -26.42 -2.26
C LYS A 216 -5.36 -26.38 -3.42
N ASN A 217 -5.74 -25.16 -3.84
CA ASN A 217 -6.82 -24.94 -4.80
C ASN A 217 -6.32 -24.83 -6.26
N ILE A 218 -5.01 -24.75 -6.50
CA ILE A 218 -4.44 -24.71 -7.87
C ILE A 218 -3.91 -26.09 -8.23
N ALA A 219 -4.60 -26.79 -9.15
CA ALA A 219 -4.14 -28.05 -9.72
C ALA A 219 -2.78 -27.84 -10.43
N GLY A 220 -1.77 -28.69 -10.11
CA GLY A 220 -0.45 -28.62 -10.70
C GLY A 220 0.51 -27.61 -10.08
N TRP A 221 0.18 -27.03 -8.93
CA TRP A 221 1.10 -26.17 -8.19
C TRP A 221 2.43 -26.91 -7.90
N PRO A 222 3.59 -26.33 -8.22
CA PRO A 222 4.87 -26.97 -7.96
C PRO A 222 5.04 -27.24 -6.46
N PRO A 223 5.62 -28.40 -6.07
CA PRO A 223 5.89 -28.69 -4.67
C PRO A 223 6.86 -27.63 -4.13
N SER A 224 6.44 -26.95 -3.04
CA SER A 224 7.28 -25.94 -2.42
C SER A 224 8.54 -26.58 -1.86
N ARG A 225 9.68 -26.18 -2.36
CA ARG A 225 10.95 -26.39 -1.67
C ARG A 225 11.05 -25.32 -0.58
N GLN A 226 10.98 -25.78 0.67
CA GLN A 226 11.53 -25.10 1.87
C GLN A 226 11.21 -23.62 2.19
N ALA A 227 10.27 -22.98 1.49
CA ALA A 227 9.99 -21.55 1.73
C ALA A 227 9.05 -21.24 2.91
N MET A 228 8.46 -22.25 3.55
CA MET A 228 7.48 -22.05 4.63
C MET A 228 7.88 -22.65 5.98
N GLY A 229 9.06 -23.16 6.10
CA GLY A 229 9.50 -23.75 7.36
C GLY A 229 10.93 -23.36 7.70
N GLN A 230 11.13 -22.34 8.42
CA GLN A 230 12.01 -22.24 9.59
C GLN A 230 12.06 -20.81 10.06
#